data_fae066b4b42fb1749cb8bb42b05fec49
#
_entry.id   fae066b4b42fb1749cb8bb42b05fec49
#
_cell.length_a   1.000
_cell.length_b   1.000
_cell.length_c   1.000
_cell.angle_alpha   90.00
_cell.angle_beta   90.00
_cell.angle_gamma   90.00
#
_symmetry.space_group_name_H-M   'P 1'
#
loop_
_entity.id
_entity.type
_entity.pdbx_description
1 polymer ?
#
loop_
_entity_poly.entity_id
_entity_poly.type
_entity_poly.pdbx_seq_one_letter_code
_entity_poly.pdbx_strand_id
1 'polypeptide(L)'
;MNRKLLVPVLVLGALALSGCATVFSKHPVGNRAVPQPAKPVEISRYLGRWYELARYEQGFQKDCEGVSADYAMRDDGKISVLNRCRKPDGKIKDAAGRAKIVDPATNAKLKVSFFGPFYGDYWVLDHADDYSWSIVGEPSGRYLWLLSRDARPGKERLEALIARARALGYDTSMLRITQQP
;
A
#
# COMPACT_ATOMS: atom_id res chain seq x y z
N MET A 1 -59.34 54.84 -0.07
CA MET A 1 -58.10 54.76 -0.88
C MET A 1 -57.08 53.98 -0.03
N ASN A 2 -57.09 52.65 -0.14
CA ASN A 2 -56.22 51.78 0.65
C ASN A 2 -55.07 51.26 -0.28
N ARG A 3 -53.88 51.80 -0.10
CA ARG A 3 -52.67 51.28 -0.76
C ARG A 3 -52.14 50.11 0.05
N LYS A 4 -52.25 48.91 -0.49
CA LYS A 4 -51.56 47.69 0.04
C LYS A 4 -50.13 47.72 -0.42
N LEU A 5 -49.19 47.84 0.55
CA LEU A 5 -47.75 47.61 0.31
C LEU A 5 -47.53 46.11 0.16
N LEU A 6 -47.00 45.71 -0.99
CA LEU A 6 -46.44 44.40 -1.23
C LEU A 6 -44.95 44.42 -0.80
N VAL A 7 -44.64 43.59 0.21
CA VAL A 7 -43.25 43.33 0.63
C VAL A 7 -42.74 42.15 -0.17
N PRO A 8 -41.63 42.24 -0.90
CA PRO A 8 -41.04 41.07 -1.53
C PRO A 8 -40.26 40.24 -0.50
N VAL A 9 -40.62 38.99 -0.37
CA VAL A 9 -39.88 38.00 0.40
C VAL A 9 -38.64 37.56 -0.42
N LEU A 10 -37.46 37.98 -0.01
CA LEU A 10 -36.21 37.51 -0.53
C LEU A 10 -35.95 36.12 0.08
N VAL A 11 -36.08 35.06 -0.72
CA VAL A 11 -35.64 33.72 -0.38
C VAL A 11 -34.13 33.66 -0.65
N LEU A 12 -33.30 33.78 0.40
CA LEU A 12 -31.88 33.44 0.34
C LEU A 12 -31.73 31.90 0.28
N GLY A 13 -31.52 31.38 -0.91
CA GLY A 13 -31.12 30.02 -1.11
C GLY A 13 -29.65 29.83 -0.62
N ALA A 14 -29.49 29.17 0.53
CA ALA A 14 -28.20 28.71 1.00
C ALA A 14 -27.75 27.53 0.12
N LEU A 15 -26.83 27.77 -0.84
CA LEU A 15 -26.10 26.74 -1.53
C LEU A 15 -25.09 26.15 -0.56
N ALA A 16 -25.42 24.99 0.02
CA ALA A 16 -24.46 24.18 0.75
C ALA A 16 -23.46 23.59 -0.25
N LEU A 17 -22.30 24.22 -0.38
CA LEU A 17 -21.15 23.66 -1.06
C LEU A 17 -20.59 22.53 -0.18
N SER A 18 -21.11 21.30 -0.40
CA SER A 18 -20.48 20.08 0.10
C SER A 18 -19.15 19.88 -0.62
N GLY A 19 -18.11 20.54 -0.13
CA GLY A 19 -16.74 20.30 -0.57
C GLY A 19 -16.30 18.93 -0.09
N CYS A 20 -16.46 17.89 -0.91
CA CYS A 20 -15.67 16.68 -0.78
C CYS A 20 -14.20 17.06 -0.99
N ALA A 21 -13.49 17.31 0.10
CA ALA A 21 -12.04 17.40 0.08
C ALA A 21 -11.49 16.00 -0.24
N THR A 22 -11.40 15.67 -1.52
CA THR A 22 -10.60 14.54 -1.98
C THR A 22 -9.16 14.89 -1.66
N VAL A 23 -8.58 14.20 -0.66
CA VAL A 23 -7.15 14.25 -0.38
C VAL A 23 -6.47 13.63 -1.59
N PHE A 24 -6.09 14.46 -2.56
CA PHE A 24 -5.34 14.03 -3.72
C PHE A 24 -3.94 13.62 -3.26
N SER A 25 -3.69 12.32 -3.22
CA SER A 25 -2.32 11.82 -3.11
C SER A 25 -1.52 12.40 -4.28
N LYS A 26 -0.39 13.08 -3.98
CA LYS A 26 0.50 13.67 -4.99
C LYS A 26 1.25 12.62 -5.83
N HIS A 27 1.15 11.34 -5.45
CA HIS A 27 1.84 10.27 -6.15
C HIS A 27 1.07 9.85 -7.42
N PRO A 28 1.78 9.63 -8.54
CA PRO A 28 1.14 9.21 -9.78
C PRO A 28 0.48 7.84 -9.63
N VAL A 29 -0.55 7.59 -10.43
CA VAL A 29 -1.23 6.29 -10.51
C VAL A 29 -0.48 5.42 -11.50
N GLY A 30 0.14 4.36 -11.03
CA GLY A 30 0.87 3.40 -11.87
C GLY A 30 0.01 2.22 -12.35
N ASN A 31 -1.18 2.03 -11.75
CA ASN A 31 -2.15 1.06 -12.23
C ASN A 31 -3.58 1.62 -12.07
N ARG A 32 -4.27 1.81 -13.18
CA ARG A 32 -5.67 2.30 -13.19
C ARG A 32 -6.71 1.19 -13.11
N ALA A 33 -6.32 -0.04 -13.42
CA ALA A 33 -7.22 -1.19 -13.46
C ALA A 33 -7.40 -1.85 -12.07
N VAL A 34 -6.54 -1.54 -11.11
CA VAL A 34 -6.51 -2.09 -9.75
C VAL A 34 -6.73 -3.60 -9.72
N PRO A 35 -5.65 -4.40 -9.82
CA PRO A 35 -5.77 -5.84 -9.89
C PRO A 35 -6.33 -6.40 -8.57
N GLN A 36 -7.19 -7.40 -8.68
CA GLN A 36 -7.59 -8.18 -7.53
C GLN A 36 -6.49 -9.21 -7.19
N PRO A 37 -6.38 -9.64 -5.91
CA PRO A 37 -5.51 -10.75 -5.54
C PRO A 37 -5.73 -11.97 -6.43
N ALA A 38 -4.64 -12.53 -6.96
CA ALA A 38 -4.70 -13.64 -7.91
C ALA A 38 -5.06 -14.97 -7.23
N LYS A 39 -4.76 -15.10 -5.93
CA LYS A 39 -4.98 -16.31 -5.14
C LYS A 39 -5.05 -16.04 -3.64
N PRO A 40 -5.61 -16.96 -2.85
CA PRO A 40 -5.65 -16.84 -1.39
C PRO A 40 -4.25 -16.86 -0.76
N VAL A 41 -4.13 -16.26 0.42
CA VAL A 41 -2.90 -16.22 1.22
C VAL A 41 -3.05 -17.09 2.46
N GLU A 42 -2.15 -18.04 2.62
CA GLU A 42 -1.98 -18.77 3.86
C GLU A 42 -1.11 -17.94 4.82
N ILE A 43 -1.74 -17.34 5.82
CA ILE A 43 -1.09 -16.36 6.70
C ILE A 43 0.14 -16.93 7.39
N SER A 44 0.07 -18.17 7.90
CA SER A 44 1.20 -18.84 8.56
C SER A 44 2.47 -18.87 7.70
N ARG A 45 2.32 -19.07 6.40
CA ARG A 45 3.43 -19.07 5.44
C ARG A 45 3.85 -17.66 5.01
N TYR A 46 2.96 -16.69 5.12
CA TYR A 46 3.25 -15.30 4.79
C TYR A 46 4.02 -14.58 5.91
N LEU A 47 3.91 -15.04 7.15
CA LEU A 47 4.66 -14.49 8.29
C LEU A 47 6.19 -14.58 8.09
N GLY A 48 6.93 -13.91 8.97
CA GLY A 48 8.39 -13.86 8.96
C GLY A 48 8.92 -12.69 8.13
N ARG A 49 10.18 -12.79 7.72
CA ARG A 49 10.90 -11.71 7.04
C ARG A 49 10.69 -11.72 5.54
N TRP A 50 10.51 -10.50 5.01
CA TRP A 50 10.53 -10.18 3.60
C TRP A 50 11.51 -9.06 3.32
N TYR A 51 12.24 -9.17 2.21
CA TYR A 51 13.11 -8.11 1.69
C TYR A 51 12.42 -7.43 0.52
N GLU A 52 12.46 -6.10 0.49
CA GLU A 52 11.95 -5.33 -0.63
C GLU A 52 12.99 -5.30 -1.74
N LEU A 53 12.63 -5.74 -2.93
CA LEU A 53 13.51 -5.67 -4.10
C LEU A 53 13.26 -4.43 -4.94
N ALA A 54 12.02 -3.97 -4.99
CA ALA A 54 11.63 -2.76 -5.70
C ALA A 54 10.31 -2.21 -5.13
N ARG A 55 10.07 -0.93 -5.35
CA ARG A 55 8.84 -0.25 -4.96
C ARG A 55 8.51 0.92 -5.86
N TYR A 56 7.28 1.41 -5.81
CA TYR A 56 6.99 2.79 -6.15
C TYR A 56 7.48 3.69 -5.01
N GLU A 57 8.23 4.75 -5.35
CA GLU A 57 8.77 5.65 -4.32
C GLU A 57 7.66 6.41 -3.60
N GLN A 58 7.70 6.41 -2.28
CA GLN A 58 6.72 7.06 -1.41
C GLN A 58 7.41 8.00 -0.41
N GLY A 59 6.76 9.10 -0.05
CA GLY A 59 7.33 10.10 0.85
C GLY A 59 7.75 9.55 2.21
N PHE A 60 6.98 8.61 2.78
CA PHE A 60 7.31 7.98 4.06
C PHE A 60 8.50 7.02 3.98
N GLN A 61 8.83 6.53 2.78
CA GLN A 61 9.90 5.57 2.50
C GLN A 61 11.02 6.17 1.63
N LYS A 62 10.96 7.47 1.38
CA LYS A 62 11.95 8.17 0.57
C LYS A 62 13.37 7.91 1.06
N ASP A 63 14.27 7.63 0.13
CA ASP A 63 15.70 7.37 0.39
C ASP A 63 15.97 6.16 1.31
N CYS A 64 15.05 5.19 1.37
CA CYS A 64 15.26 3.93 2.08
C CYS A 64 15.94 2.89 1.20
N GLU A 65 17.00 2.27 1.74
CA GLU A 65 17.68 1.11 1.19
C GLU A 65 17.80 0.00 2.24
N GLY A 66 18.14 -1.21 1.85
CA GLY A 66 18.20 -2.36 2.77
C GLY A 66 16.86 -2.59 3.48
N VAL A 67 15.76 -2.43 2.73
CA VAL A 67 14.41 -2.46 3.31
C VAL A 67 13.98 -3.88 3.58
N SER A 68 13.48 -4.12 4.79
CA SER A 68 12.83 -5.37 5.17
C SER A 68 11.55 -5.12 5.95
N ALA A 69 10.65 -6.11 5.90
CA ALA A 69 9.42 -6.17 6.69
C ALA A 69 9.36 -7.50 7.43
N ASP A 70 9.21 -7.45 8.74
CA ASP A 70 9.00 -8.63 9.59
C ASP A 70 7.52 -8.68 10.03
N TYR A 71 6.86 -9.81 9.78
CA TYR A 71 5.47 -10.07 10.16
C TYR A 71 5.40 -11.19 11.19
N ALA A 72 4.65 -11.00 12.28
CA ALA A 72 4.41 -12.06 13.26
C ALA A 72 2.96 -12.02 13.76
N MET A 73 2.41 -13.18 14.05
CA MET A 73 1.07 -13.29 14.65
C MET A 73 1.10 -12.74 16.08
N ARG A 74 0.04 -12.04 16.47
CA ARG A 74 -0.18 -11.50 17.80
C ARG A 74 -1.30 -12.26 18.49
N ASP A 75 -1.33 -12.23 19.81
CA ASP A 75 -2.36 -12.89 20.62
C ASP A 75 -3.76 -12.32 20.39
N ASP A 76 -3.86 -11.06 19.91
CA ASP A 76 -5.13 -10.40 19.57
C ASP A 76 -5.64 -10.74 18.15
N GLY A 77 -5.04 -11.74 17.48
CA GLY A 77 -5.41 -12.18 16.14
C GLY A 77 -4.96 -11.23 15.01
N LYS A 78 -4.26 -10.14 15.34
CA LYS A 78 -3.65 -9.25 14.36
C LYS A 78 -2.23 -9.70 14.02
N ILE A 79 -1.65 -9.05 13.03
CA ILE A 79 -0.27 -9.29 12.61
C ILE A 79 0.55 -8.07 13.03
N SER A 80 1.64 -8.26 13.79
CA SER A 80 2.63 -7.22 14.01
C SER A 80 3.43 -7.01 12.74
N VAL A 81 3.78 -5.77 12.48
CA VAL A 81 4.58 -5.35 11.31
C VAL A 81 5.76 -4.54 11.83
N LEU A 82 6.97 -4.94 11.46
CA LEU A 82 8.17 -4.16 11.74
C LEU A 82 8.92 -3.92 10.43
N ASN A 83 8.82 -2.70 9.91
CA ASN A 83 9.57 -2.29 8.74
C ASN A 83 10.89 -1.65 9.17
N ARG A 84 11.97 -1.98 8.46
CA ARG A 84 13.30 -1.42 8.64
C ARG A 84 13.83 -0.88 7.33
N CYS A 85 14.53 0.24 7.39
CA CYS A 85 15.30 0.75 6.26
C CYS A 85 16.58 1.42 6.73
N ARG A 86 17.59 1.44 5.84
CA ARG A 86 18.81 2.21 6.01
C ARG A 86 18.66 3.54 5.27
N LYS A 87 18.95 4.63 5.96
CA LYS A 87 19.00 5.97 5.38
C LYS A 87 20.38 6.28 4.78
N PRO A 88 20.49 7.32 3.91
CA PRO A 88 21.79 7.69 3.31
C PRO A 88 22.88 8.02 4.31
N ASP A 89 22.54 8.48 5.51
CA ASP A 89 23.45 8.74 6.62
C ASP A 89 23.87 7.46 7.38
N GLY A 90 23.48 6.28 6.88
CA GLY A 90 23.76 4.97 7.46
C GLY A 90 22.85 4.57 8.63
N LYS A 91 22.00 5.47 9.13
CA LYS A 91 21.09 5.16 10.24
C LYS A 91 20.01 4.19 9.82
N ILE A 92 19.68 3.28 10.72
CA ILE A 92 18.52 2.41 10.59
C ILE A 92 17.28 3.14 11.11
N LYS A 93 16.23 3.15 10.30
CA LYS A 93 14.91 3.64 10.67
C LYS A 93 13.95 2.44 10.78
N ASP A 94 13.40 2.26 11.95
CA ASP A 94 12.36 1.27 12.23
C ASP A 94 10.97 1.93 12.24
N ALA A 95 9.97 1.19 11.78
CA ALA A 95 8.57 1.56 11.89
C ALA A 95 7.76 0.34 12.33
N ALA A 96 7.25 0.38 13.55
CA ALA A 96 6.40 -0.66 14.09
C ALA A 96 4.92 -0.36 13.81
N GLY A 97 4.18 -1.36 13.38
CA GLY A 97 2.77 -1.26 13.05
C GLY A 97 2.02 -2.54 13.33
N ARG A 98 0.78 -2.56 12.90
CA ARG A 98 -0.10 -3.73 12.98
C ARG A 98 -0.95 -3.85 11.73
N ALA A 99 -1.20 -5.08 11.29
CA ALA A 99 -2.11 -5.38 10.21
C ALA A 99 -3.31 -6.18 10.72
N LYS A 100 -4.45 -6.02 10.05
CA LYS A 100 -5.64 -6.86 10.24
C LYS A 100 -6.12 -7.35 8.88
N ILE A 101 -6.58 -8.60 8.83
CA ILE A 101 -7.22 -9.18 7.67
C ILE A 101 -8.61 -8.55 7.53
N VAL A 102 -8.98 -8.13 6.32
CA VAL A 102 -10.29 -7.56 6.00
C VAL A 102 -11.07 -8.37 4.98
N ASP A 103 -10.43 -9.38 4.39
CA ASP A 103 -11.06 -10.37 3.52
C ASP A 103 -10.74 -11.77 4.03
N PRO A 104 -11.52 -12.31 4.96
CA PRO A 104 -11.26 -13.62 5.56
C PRO A 104 -11.46 -14.79 4.58
N ALA A 105 -12.10 -14.57 3.43
CA ALA A 105 -12.31 -15.63 2.44
C ALA A 105 -10.99 -15.99 1.72
N THR A 106 -10.12 -15.02 1.49
CA THR A 106 -8.84 -15.21 0.81
C THR A 106 -7.63 -14.84 1.66
N ASN A 107 -7.79 -14.08 2.73
CA ASN A 107 -6.74 -13.45 3.54
C ASN A 107 -5.76 -12.55 2.75
N ALA A 108 -6.05 -12.29 1.48
CA ALA A 108 -5.14 -11.54 0.61
C ALA A 108 -5.29 -10.02 0.74
N LYS A 109 -6.38 -9.54 1.35
CA LYS A 109 -6.60 -8.11 1.61
C LYS A 109 -6.48 -7.83 3.10
N LEU A 110 -5.52 -6.95 3.42
CA LEU A 110 -5.25 -6.50 4.78
C LEU A 110 -5.34 -4.98 4.83
N LYS A 111 -5.43 -4.47 6.06
CA LYS A 111 -5.22 -3.06 6.36
C LYS A 111 -4.09 -2.93 7.38
N VAL A 112 -3.13 -2.04 7.12
CA VAL A 112 -1.94 -1.81 7.94
C VAL A 112 -2.00 -0.43 8.58
N SER A 113 -1.64 -0.32 9.84
CA SER A 113 -1.54 0.94 10.58
C SER A 113 -0.19 1.05 11.28
N PHE A 114 0.48 2.16 11.06
CA PHE A 114 1.67 2.61 11.80
C PHE A 114 1.32 3.74 12.78
N PHE A 115 0.20 4.42 12.56
CA PHE A 115 -0.30 5.51 13.39
C PHE A 115 -1.81 5.32 13.58
N GLY A 116 -2.21 4.68 14.66
CA GLY A 116 -3.63 4.53 14.97
C GLY A 116 -4.31 5.89 15.17
N PRO A 117 -5.55 6.09 14.71
CA PRO A 117 -6.48 5.07 14.21
C PRO A 117 -6.44 4.84 12.68
N PHE A 118 -5.50 5.43 11.97
CA PHE A 118 -5.44 5.42 10.51
C PHE A 118 -4.90 4.09 9.97
N TYR A 119 -5.57 3.55 8.95
CA TYR A 119 -5.20 2.31 8.27
C TYR A 119 -5.09 2.54 6.77
N GLY A 120 -4.02 2.05 6.15
CA GLY A 120 -3.86 1.93 4.71
C GLY A 120 -4.18 0.52 4.21
N ASP A 121 -4.63 0.41 2.97
CA ASP A 121 -4.84 -0.89 2.32
C ASP A 121 -3.49 -1.54 1.98
N TYR A 122 -3.43 -2.86 2.13
CA TYR A 122 -2.29 -3.70 1.83
C TYR A 122 -2.82 -5.00 1.22
N TRP A 123 -2.74 -5.12 -0.10
CA TRP A 123 -3.25 -6.27 -0.83
C TRP A 123 -2.10 -7.10 -1.36
N VAL A 124 -2.06 -8.37 -1.00
CA VAL A 124 -1.16 -9.36 -1.60
C VAL A 124 -1.76 -9.73 -2.94
N LEU A 125 -1.27 -9.10 -4.00
CA LEU A 125 -1.82 -9.25 -5.36
C LEU A 125 -1.45 -10.58 -5.96
N ASP A 126 -0.22 -11.05 -5.70
CA ASP A 126 0.27 -12.35 -6.13
C ASP A 126 1.45 -12.79 -5.27
N HIS A 127 1.73 -14.08 -5.25
CA HIS A 127 2.87 -14.67 -4.58
C HIS A 127 3.27 -16.01 -5.20
N ALA A 128 4.51 -16.44 -4.98
CA ALA A 128 4.93 -17.80 -5.33
C ALA A 128 4.16 -18.85 -4.52
N ASP A 129 3.98 -20.05 -5.07
CA ASP A 129 3.34 -21.16 -4.33
C ASP A 129 4.17 -21.61 -3.13
N ASP A 130 5.50 -21.46 -3.21
CA ASP A 130 6.43 -21.68 -2.11
C ASP A 130 6.62 -20.48 -1.19
N TYR A 131 5.96 -19.34 -1.47
CA TYR A 131 6.11 -18.06 -0.78
C TYR A 131 7.54 -17.48 -0.85
N SER A 132 8.32 -17.80 -1.87
CA SER A 132 9.65 -17.22 -2.06
C SER A 132 9.62 -15.75 -2.50
N TRP A 133 8.51 -15.28 -3.08
CA TRP A 133 8.29 -13.88 -3.46
C TRP A 133 6.82 -13.48 -3.31
N SER A 134 6.58 -12.17 -3.25
CA SER A 134 5.23 -11.57 -3.22
C SER A 134 5.20 -10.23 -3.93
N ILE A 135 4.06 -9.92 -4.55
CA ILE A 135 3.74 -8.61 -5.12
C ILE A 135 2.60 -8.01 -4.32
N VAL A 136 2.84 -6.82 -3.80
CA VAL A 136 1.90 -6.11 -2.93
C VAL A 136 1.52 -4.78 -3.55
N GLY A 137 0.24 -4.45 -3.48
CA GLY A 137 -0.30 -3.18 -3.91
C GLY A 137 -1.48 -2.74 -3.05
N GLU A 138 -2.29 -1.83 -3.58
CA GLU A 138 -3.49 -1.32 -2.92
C GLU A 138 -4.48 -0.76 -3.95
N PRO A 139 -5.76 -0.44 -3.56
CA PRO A 139 -6.81 -0.14 -4.53
C PRO A 139 -6.63 1.15 -5.36
N SER A 140 -5.78 2.09 -4.96
CA SER A 140 -5.58 3.31 -5.77
C SER A 140 -4.58 3.13 -6.92
N GLY A 141 -3.83 2.01 -6.94
CA GLY A 141 -2.76 1.76 -7.92
C GLY A 141 -1.56 2.69 -7.82
N ARG A 142 -1.41 3.39 -6.68
CA ARG A 142 -0.29 4.32 -6.43
C ARG A 142 0.85 3.67 -5.66
N TYR A 143 0.63 2.49 -5.12
CA TYR A 143 1.61 1.76 -4.31
C TYR A 143 1.87 0.41 -4.90
N LEU A 144 3.13 0.04 -4.94
CA LEU A 144 3.59 -1.25 -5.41
C LEU A 144 4.87 -1.61 -4.67
N TRP A 145 4.96 -2.84 -4.20
CA TRP A 145 6.16 -3.43 -3.62
C TRP A 145 6.40 -4.82 -4.21
N LEU A 146 7.63 -5.09 -4.59
CA LEU A 146 8.11 -6.42 -4.98
C LEU A 146 8.96 -6.96 -3.83
N LEU A 147 8.50 -8.04 -3.22
CA LEU A 147 9.08 -8.63 -2.03
C LEU A 147 9.68 -10.00 -2.32
N SER A 148 10.73 -10.37 -1.59
CA SER A 148 11.39 -11.67 -1.68
C SER A 148 11.80 -12.16 -0.30
N ARG A 149 11.87 -13.50 -0.12
CA ARG A 149 12.49 -14.12 1.06
C ARG A 149 14.02 -14.05 1.02
N ASP A 150 14.59 -13.95 -0.16
CA ASP A 150 16.01 -13.75 -0.37
C ASP A 150 16.27 -12.25 -0.60
N ALA A 151 17.25 -11.69 0.12
CA ALA A 151 17.69 -10.30 -0.07
C ALA A 151 18.35 -10.08 -1.44
N ARG A 152 18.97 -11.12 -2.00
CA ARG A 152 19.71 -11.07 -3.27
C ARG A 152 19.33 -12.24 -4.18
N PRO A 153 18.08 -12.29 -4.67
CA PRO A 153 17.58 -13.47 -5.41
C PRO A 153 18.14 -13.58 -6.84
N GLY A 154 19.09 -12.72 -7.21
CA GLY A 154 19.65 -12.65 -8.55
C GLY A 154 18.80 -11.81 -9.52
N LYS A 155 19.45 -11.43 -10.63
CA LYS A 155 18.87 -10.54 -11.65
C LYS A 155 17.62 -11.16 -12.31
N GLU A 156 17.68 -12.43 -12.66
CA GLU A 156 16.58 -13.14 -13.32
C GLU A 156 15.28 -13.13 -12.49
N ARG A 157 15.40 -13.35 -11.18
CA ARG A 157 14.23 -13.31 -10.27
C ARG A 157 13.63 -11.91 -10.22
N LEU A 158 14.45 -10.88 -10.12
CA LEU A 158 13.98 -9.50 -10.10
C LEU A 158 13.26 -9.15 -11.41
N GLU A 159 13.84 -9.51 -12.56
CA GLU A 159 13.25 -9.28 -13.88
C GLU A 159 11.90 -10.03 -14.04
N ALA A 160 11.82 -11.26 -13.56
CA ALA A 160 10.58 -12.03 -13.55
C ALA A 160 9.49 -11.36 -12.70
N LEU A 161 9.83 -10.81 -11.53
CA LEU A 161 8.88 -10.08 -10.68
C LEU A 161 8.43 -8.77 -11.32
N ILE A 162 9.32 -8.04 -11.98
CA ILE A 162 8.98 -6.83 -12.75
C ILE A 162 8.05 -7.18 -13.91
N ALA A 163 8.33 -8.26 -14.64
CA ALA A 163 7.46 -8.73 -15.72
C ALA A 163 6.06 -9.14 -15.19
N ARG A 164 6.01 -9.80 -14.02
CA ARG A 164 4.75 -10.17 -13.37
C ARG A 164 3.95 -8.94 -12.93
N ALA A 165 4.60 -7.93 -12.33
CA ALA A 165 3.96 -6.67 -11.97
C ALA A 165 3.39 -5.94 -13.19
N ARG A 166 4.11 -5.96 -14.33
CA ARG A 166 3.62 -5.43 -15.61
C ARG A 166 2.39 -6.18 -16.11
N ALA A 167 2.39 -7.51 -16.01
CA ALA A 167 1.25 -8.34 -16.39
C ALA A 167 0.01 -8.07 -15.51
N LEU A 168 0.21 -7.63 -14.25
CA LEU A 168 -0.85 -7.15 -13.36
C LEU A 168 -1.31 -5.71 -13.69
N GLY A 169 -0.77 -5.06 -14.72
CA GLY A 169 -1.18 -3.74 -15.19
C GLY A 169 -0.40 -2.56 -14.57
N TYR A 170 0.67 -2.81 -13.83
CA TYR A 170 1.49 -1.74 -13.26
C TYR A 170 2.50 -1.16 -14.26
N ASP A 171 2.64 0.15 -14.25
CA ASP A 171 3.71 0.85 -14.97
C ASP A 171 5.06 0.60 -14.30
N THR A 172 5.81 -0.36 -14.82
CA THR A 172 7.09 -0.76 -14.24
C THR A 172 8.23 0.24 -14.45
N SER A 173 8.03 1.29 -15.27
CA SER A 173 9.00 2.40 -15.40
C SER A 173 9.08 3.26 -14.14
N MET A 174 8.06 3.22 -13.30
CA MET A 174 7.99 3.93 -12.02
C MET A 174 8.68 3.18 -10.86
N LEU A 175 9.14 1.95 -11.08
CA LEU A 175 9.80 1.17 -10.05
C LEU A 175 11.18 1.73 -9.72
N ARG A 176 11.41 1.97 -8.44
CA ARG A 176 12.74 2.14 -7.86
C ARG A 176 13.23 0.79 -7.34
N ILE A 177 14.40 0.37 -7.78
CA ILE A 177 15.07 -0.81 -7.25
C ILE A 177 15.68 -0.47 -5.88
N THR A 178 15.40 -1.30 -4.88
CA THR A 178 15.95 -1.18 -3.53
C THR A 178 17.27 -1.95 -3.44
N GLN A 179 18.33 -1.26 -3.04
CA GLN A 179 19.63 -1.90 -2.82
C GLN A 179 19.60 -2.66 -1.50
N GLN A 180 19.85 -3.96 -1.56
CA GLN A 180 20.00 -4.81 -0.38
C GLN A 180 21.48 -4.95 0.00
N PRO A 181 21.84 -5.01 1.30
CA PRO A 181 23.22 -5.10 1.79
C PRO A 181 23.92 -6.40 1.40
#